data_3d7a9088915e4b9d19d77db4a3ddb61f
#
_entry.id   3d7a9088915e4b9d19d77db4a3ddb61f
#
_cell.length_a   1.000
_cell.length_b   1.000
_cell.length_c   1.000
_cell.angle_alpha   90.00
_cell.angle_beta   90.00
_cell.angle_gamma   90.00
#
_symmetry.space_group_name_H-M   'P 1'
#
loop_
_entity.id
_entity.type
_entity.pdbx_description
1 polymer ?
#
loop_
_entity_poly.entity_id
_entity_poly.type
_entity_poly.pdbx_seq_one_letter_code
_entity_poly.pdbx_strand_id
1 'polypeptide(L)'
;MATFHLKVLTVDKQFFDGEVDRIVVRTSQGDVGILPNHVPYVAALGVGGLTIIRNGERRVAAVSGGFVDVSAEQTVVLARTCEWADEIDVARAREAADRAKAILQKKASDREMDIAQG
;
A
#
# COMPACT_ATOMS: atom_id res chain seq x y z
N MET A 1 16.21 -12.41 -16.89
CA MET A 1 14.76 -12.61 -16.92
C MET A 1 14.07 -11.37 -17.43
N ALA A 2 12.93 -11.56 -18.07
CA ALA A 2 12.20 -10.43 -18.61
C ALA A 2 11.64 -9.56 -17.49
N THR A 3 11.76 -8.27 -17.66
CA THR A 3 11.19 -7.28 -16.75
C THR A 3 10.41 -6.26 -17.55
N PHE A 4 9.67 -5.42 -16.85
CA PHE A 4 9.01 -4.28 -17.48
C PHE A 4 9.13 -3.06 -16.58
N HIS A 5 9.00 -1.90 -17.19
CA HIS A 5 9.10 -0.65 -16.44
C HIS A 5 7.77 -0.34 -15.76
N LEU A 6 7.82 -0.07 -14.47
CA LEU A 6 6.66 0.32 -13.67
C LEU A 6 6.86 1.71 -13.12
N LYS A 7 5.86 2.56 -13.32
CA LYS A 7 5.74 3.84 -12.62
C LYS A 7 4.49 3.84 -11.78
N VAL A 8 4.62 4.23 -10.53
CA VAL A 8 3.48 4.42 -9.64
C VAL A 8 3.47 5.90 -9.24
N LEU A 9 2.42 6.59 -9.61
CA LEU A 9 2.27 8.02 -9.40
C LEU A 9 1.07 8.31 -8.52
N THR A 10 1.22 9.29 -7.66
CA THR A 10 0.09 9.88 -6.93
C THR A 10 -0.04 11.34 -7.35
N VAL A 11 -1.06 12.02 -6.84
CA VAL A 11 -1.33 13.42 -7.20
C VAL A 11 -0.13 14.32 -6.90
N ASP A 12 0.61 14.01 -5.86
CA ASP A 12 1.66 14.90 -5.34
C ASP A 12 3.07 14.35 -5.47
N LYS A 13 3.25 13.08 -5.90
CA LYS A 13 4.60 12.52 -5.98
C LYS A 13 4.69 11.31 -6.89
N GLN A 14 5.92 10.98 -7.28
CA GLN A 14 6.26 9.73 -7.90
C GLN A 14 6.59 8.75 -6.79
N PHE A 15 5.76 7.73 -6.60
CA PHE A 15 5.90 6.76 -5.52
C PHE A 15 6.93 5.69 -5.84
N PHE A 16 6.95 5.22 -7.09
CA PHE A 16 7.84 4.16 -7.54
C PHE A 16 8.17 4.35 -9.02
N ASP A 17 9.40 4.07 -9.38
CA ASP A 17 9.85 4.10 -10.77
C ASP A 17 11.00 3.11 -10.91
N GLY A 18 10.79 2.02 -11.62
CA GLY A 18 11.83 1.03 -11.81
C GLY A 18 11.38 -0.20 -12.57
N GLU A 19 12.33 -1.08 -12.82
CA GLU A 19 12.07 -2.35 -13.49
C GLU A 19 11.58 -3.38 -12.48
N VAL A 20 10.54 -4.11 -12.86
CA VAL A 20 9.94 -5.12 -11.99
C VAL A 20 9.70 -6.41 -12.77
N ASP A 21 9.58 -7.52 -12.03
CA ASP A 21 9.32 -8.83 -12.64
C ASP A 21 7.84 -8.99 -12.94
N ARG A 22 6.99 -8.61 -11.99
CA ARG A 22 5.54 -8.63 -12.15
C ARG A 22 4.89 -7.78 -11.07
N ILE A 23 3.64 -7.45 -11.28
CA ILE A 23 2.82 -6.80 -10.25
C ILE A 23 1.47 -7.50 -10.17
N VAL A 24 0.81 -7.34 -9.03
CA VAL A 24 -0.58 -7.75 -8.86
C VAL A 24 -1.34 -6.53 -8.37
N VAL A 25 -2.39 -6.16 -9.11
CA VAL A 25 -3.22 -5.00 -8.78
C VAL A 25 -4.62 -5.44 -8.41
N ARG A 26 -5.25 -4.73 -7.49
CA ARG A 26 -6.65 -4.93 -7.15
C ARG A 26 -7.52 -4.04 -8.04
N THR A 27 -8.29 -4.66 -8.92
CA THR A 27 -9.27 -3.96 -9.75
C THR A 27 -10.68 -4.13 -9.18
N SER A 28 -11.63 -3.42 -9.76
CA SER A 28 -13.04 -3.56 -9.38
C SER A 28 -13.57 -4.98 -9.62
N GLN A 29 -12.89 -5.77 -10.45
CA GLN A 29 -13.29 -7.13 -10.79
C GLN A 29 -12.39 -8.20 -10.16
N GLY A 30 -11.52 -7.81 -9.23
CA GLY A 30 -10.62 -8.72 -8.54
C GLY A 30 -9.15 -8.40 -8.83
N ASP A 31 -8.29 -9.30 -8.38
CA ASP A 31 -6.86 -9.13 -8.54
C ASP A 31 -6.42 -9.54 -9.95
N VAL A 32 -5.55 -8.73 -10.54
CA VAL A 32 -5.00 -8.97 -11.88
C VAL A 32 -3.48 -8.96 -11.80
N GLY A 33 -2.86 -10.03 -12.29
CA GLY A 33 -1.42 -10.12 -12.41
C GLY A 33 -0.94 -9.54 -13.74
N ILE A 34 0.07 -8.69 -13.69
CA ILE A 34 0.67 -8.08 -14.88
C ILE A 34 2.11 -8.54 -14.97
N LEU A 35 2.41 -9.21 -16.09
CA LEU A 35 3.71 -9.78 -16.38
C LEU A 35 4.36 -9.03 -17.53
N PRO A 36 5.67 -9.21 -17.77
CA PRO A 36 6.31 -8.64 -18.96
C PRO A 36 5.58 -9.08 -20.23
N ASN A 37 5.50 -8.18 -21.20
CA ASN A 37 4.82 -8.41 -22.47
C ASN A 37 3.30 -8.63 -22.32
N HIS A 38 2.72 -8.13 -21.24
CA HIS A 38 1.27 -8.14 -21.07
C HIS A 38 0.60 -7.35 -22.20
N VAL A 39 -0.56 -7.82 -22.66
CA VAL A 39 -1.33 -7.07 -23.66
C VAL A 39 -1.74 -5.72 -23.09
N PRO A 40 -1.90 -4.70 -23.93
CA PRO A 40 -2.38 -3.41 -23.44
C PRO A 40 -3.66 -3.56 -22.63
N TYR A 41 -3.72 -2.87 -21.51
CA TYR A 41 -4.80 -3.05 -20.55
C TYR A 41 -4.97 -1.80 -19.72
N VAL A 42 -6.20 -1.38 -19.54
CA VAL A 42 -6.54 -0.25 -18.66
C VAL A 42 -7.67 -0.69 -17.74
N ALA A 43 -7.51 -0.45 -16.46
CA ALA A 43 -8.55 -0.80 -15.50
C ALA A 43 -8.57 0.19 -14.34
N ALA A 44 -9.76 0.37 -13.78
CA ALA A 44 -9.92 1.14 -12.55
C ALA A 44 -9.47 0.28 -11.37
N LEU A 45 -8.78 0.92 -10.44
CA LEU A 45 -8.30 0.29 -9.22
C LEU A 45 -9.27 0.55 -8.08
N GLY A 46 -9.49 -0.48 -7.27
CA GLY A 46 -10.21 -0.33 -6.03
C GLY A 46 -9.25 0.00 -4.88
N VAL A 47 -9.79 -0.03 -3.67
CA VAL A 47 -8.96 0.05 -2.46
C VAL A 47 -8.37 -1.33 -2.22
N GLY A 48 -7.05 -1.42 -2.10
CA GLY A 48 -6.40 -2.69 -1.87
C GLY A 48 -4.90 -2.63 -2.04
N GLY A 49 -4.29 -3.81 -2.12
CA GLY A 49 -2.85 -3.92 -2.25
C GLY A 49 -2.38 -3.88 -3.69
N LEU A 50 -1.26 -3.23 -3.89
CA LEU A 50 -0.45 -3.34 -5.10
C LEU A 50 0.79 -4.14 -4.72
N THR A 51 0.91 -5.35 -5.25
CA THR A 51 2.06 -6.20 -4.98
C THR A 51 3.09 -6.01 -6.09
N ILE A 52 4.30 -5.65 -5.71
CA ILE A 52 5.42 -5.45 -6.64
C ILE A 52 6.45 -6.53 -6.37
N ILE A 53 6.80 -7.29 -7.40
CA ILE A 53 7.80 -8.34 -7.30
C ILE A 53 8.99 -7.94 -8.17
N ARG A 54 10.14 -7.81 -7.53
CA ARG A 54 11.37 -7.34 -8.13
C ARG A 54 12.54 -8.17 -7.61
N ASN A 55 13.27 -8.79 -8.53
CA ASN A 55 14.40 -9.66 -8.17
C ASN A 55 14.02 -10.74 -7.15
N GLY A 56 12.82 -11.30 -7.30
CA GLY A 56 12.31 -12.31 -6.39
C GLY A 56 11.79 -11.78 -5.07
N GLU A 57 11.97 -10.49 -4.79
CA GLU A 57 11.48 -9.88 -3.57
C GLU A 57 10.09 -9.31 -3.77
N ARG A 58 9.24 -9.52 -2.79
CA ARG A 58 7.86 -9.06 -2.81
C ARG A 58 7.69 -7.89 -1.85
N ARG A 59 7.10 -6.82 -2.34
CA ARG A 59 6.74 -5.68 -1.50
C ARG A 59 5.34 -5.21 -1.85
N VAL A 60 4.56 -4.88 -0.84
CA VAL A 60 3.15 -4.51 -1.02
C VAL A 60 2.95 -3.05 -0.66
N ALA A 61 2.24 -2.34 -1.53
CA ALA A 61 1.79 -0.98 -1.27
C ALA A 61 0.27 -0.98 -1.09
N ALA A 62 -0.22 -0.13 -0.22
CA ALA A 62 -1.65 0.11 -0.05
C ALA A 62 -2.06 1.24 -0.99
N VAL A 63 -3.02 0.97 -1.84
CA VAL A 63 -3.50 1.89 -2.87
C VAL A 63 -4.97 2.19 -2.64
N SER A 64 -5.36 3.44 -2.74
CA SER A 64 -6.78 3.80 -2.74
C SER A 64 -7.12 4.51 -4.05
N GLY A 65 -8.00 3.88 -4.83
CA GLY A 65 -8.51 4.46 -6.06
C GLY A 65 -7.47 4.68 -7.14
N GLY A 66 -7.92 5.07 -8.32
CA GLY A 66 -7.03 5.34 -9.43
C GLY A 66 -7.22 4.37 -10.57
N PHE A 67 -6.20 4.21 -11.38
CA PHE A 67 -6.25 3.26 -12.48
C PHE A 67 -4.85 2.78 -12.86
N VAL A 68 -4.81 1.65 -13.57
CA VAL A 68 -3.60 1.09 -14.14
C VAL A 68 -3.70 1.15 -15.66
N ASP A 69 -2.60 1.55 -16.28
CA ASP A 69 -2.48 1.63 -17.74
C ASP A 69 -1.25 0.82 -18.15
N VAL A 70 -1.50 -0.32 -18.79
CA VAL A 70 -0.45 -1.20 -19.30
C VAL A 70 -0.29 -0.94 -20.77
N SER A 71 0.88 -0.48 -21.17
CA SER A 71 1.23 -0.29 -22.58
C SER A 71 2.46 -1.11 -22.94
N ALA A 72 2.79 -1.15 -24.22
CA ALA A 72 3.94 -1.91 -24.70
C ALA A 72 5.25 -1.39 -24.10
N GLU A 73 5.32 -0.12 -23.76
CA GLU A 73 6.54 0.52 -23.30
C GLU A 73 6.68 0.51 -21.79
N GLN A 74 5.58 0.65 -21.07
CA GLN A 74 5.62 0.71 -19.61
C GLN A 74 4.23 0.49 -19.02
N THR A 75 4.21 0.23 -17.72
CA THR A 75 2.99 0.17 -16.95
C THR A 75 2.96 1.36 -16.00
N VAL A 76 1.87 2.10 -16.00
CA VAL A 76 1.67 3.25 -15.12
C VAL A 76 0.50 2.97 -14.20
N VAL A 77 0.73 3.13 -12.90
CA VAL A 77 -0.34 3.11 -11.90
C VAL A 77 -0.50 4.54 -11.41
N LEU A 78 -1.71 5.08 -11.61
CA LEU A 78 -2.08 6.37 -11.05
C LEU A 78 -3.00 6.09 -9.88
N ALA A 79 -2.56 6.44 -8.69
CA ALA A 79 -3.30 6.19 -7.46
C ALA A 79 -3.66 7.50 -6.78
N ARG A 80 -4.83 7.52 -6.13
CA ARG A 80 -5.20 8.65 -5.31
C ARG A 80 -4.25 8.75 -4.12
N THR A 81 -4.05 7.63 -3.42
CA THR A 81 -3.04 7.50 -2.37
C THR A 81 -2.30 6.20 -2.54
N CYS A 82 -1.04 6.19 -2.17
CA CYS A 82 -0.21 5.01 -2.23
C CYS A 82 0.85 5.07 -1.15
N GLU A 83 0.94 4.04 -0.34
CA GLU A 83 1.91 3.94 0.75
C GLU A 83 2.40 2.51 0.87
N TRP A 84 3.67 2.33 1.24
CA TRP A 84 4.17 0.99 1.50
C TRP A 84 3.47 0.40 2.72
N ALA A 85 2.98 -0.83 2.57
CA ALA A 85 2.23 -1.49 3.65
C ALA A 85 3.08 -1.69 4.89
N ASP A 86 4.36 -2.03 4.72
CA ASP A 86 5.28 -2.22 5.85
C ASP A 86 5.50 -0.92 6.63
N GLU A 87 5.51 0.22 5.97
CA GLU A 87 5.64 1.52 6.62
C GLU A 87 4.36 1.89 7.36
N ILE A 88 3.20 1.59 6.79
CA ILE A 88 1.91 1.81 7.46
C ILE A 88 1.81 0.96 8.71
N ASP A 89 2.19 -0.31 8.64
CA ASP A 89 2.12 -1.22 9.77
C ASP A 89 3.02 -0.76 10.91
N VAL A 90 4.21 -0.28 10.61
CA VAL A 90 5.12 0.28 11.62
C VAL A 90 4.49 1.51 12.27
N ALA A 91 3.96 2.42 11.46
CA ALA A 91 3.31 3.63 11.96
C ALA A 91 2.10 3.30 12.83
N ARG A 92 1.26 2.35 12.37
CA ARG A 92 0.09 1.92 13.14
C ARG A 92 0.48 1.24 14.45
N ALA A 93 1.52 0.42 14.43
CA ALA A 93 2.02 -0.22 15.64
C ALA A 93 2.51 0.82 16.64
N ARG A 94 3.22 1.83 16.16
CA ARG A 94 3.70 2.92 16.99
C ARG A 94 2.55 3.72 17.59
N GLU A 95 1.58 4.09 16.76
CA GLU A 95 0.38 4.80 17.23
C GLU A 95 -0.40 3.97 18.25
N ALA A 96 -0.55 2.67 18.00
CA ALA A 96 -1.24 1.78 18.90
C ALA A 96 -0.51 1.67 20.24
N ALA A 97 0.82 1.58 20.21
CA ALA A 97 1.64 1.56 21.43
C ALA A 97 1.50 2.86 22.21
N ASP A 98 1.54 3.99 21.52
CA ASP A 98 1.38 5.31 22.15
C ASP A 98 -0.01 5.46 22.77
N ARG A 99 -1.05 5.02 22.06
CA ARG A 99 -2.42 5.06 22.58
C ARG A 99 -2.58 4.15 23.80
N ALA A 100 -2.04 2.93 23.75
CA ALA A 100 -2.10 2.01 24.88
C ALA A 100 -1.40 2.59 26.09
N LYS A 101 -0.25 3.21 25.89
CA LYS A 101 0.49 3.86 26.95
C LYS A 101 -0.29 5.01 27.57
N ALA A 102 -0.91 5.83 26.72
CA ALA A 102 -1.75 6.94 27.20
C ALA A 102 -2.96 6.45 27.98
N ILE A 103 -3.60 5.38 27.51
CA ILE A 103 -4.76 4.77 28.20
C ILE A 103 -4.34 4.21 29.54
N LEU A 104 -3.21 3.54 29.63
CA LEU A 104 -2.70 3.00 30.89
C LEU A 104 -2.37 4.11 31.88
N GLN A 105 -1.78 5.20 31.43
CA GLN A 105 -1.49 6.35 32.26
C GLN A 105 -2.78 6.99 32.77
N LYS A 106 -3.78 7.11 31.90
CA LYS A 106 -5.07 7.68 32.28
C LYS A 106 -5.77 6.76 33.30
N LYS A 107 -5.77 5.46 33.08
CA LYS A 107 -6.38 4.51 34.01
C LYS A 107 -5.70 4.55 35.38
N ALA A 108 -4.38 4.66 35.42
CA ALA A 108 -3.66 4.77 36.66
C ALA A 108 -4.07 6.04 37.41
N SER A 109 -4.16 7.16 36.70
CA SER A 109 -4.59 8.44 37.26
C SER A 109 -6.02 8.39 37.79
N ASP A 110 -6.93 7.84 36.98
CA ASP A 110 -8.34 7.69 37.36
C ASP A 110 -8.49 6.77 38.58
N ARG A 111 -7.69 5.70 38.64
CA ARG A 111 -7.69 4.78 39.76
C ARG A 111 -7.23 5.46 41.05
N GLU A 112 -6.22 6.30 40.95
CA GLU A 112 -5.73 7.05 42.12
C GLU A 112 -6.75 8.07 42.60
N MET A 113 -7.47 8.69 41.66
CA MET A 113 -8.48 9.68 42.00
C MET A 113 -9.78 9.06 42.50
N ASP A 114 -10.10 7.86 42.01
CA ASP A 114 -11.42 7.27 42.23
C ASP A 114 -11.32 5.75 42.36
N ILE A 115 -10.64 5.32 43.38
CA ILE A 115 -10.46 3.90 43.71
C ILE A 115 -11.80 3.22 43.90
N ALA A 116 -12.81 3.96 44.34
CA ALA A 116 -14.13 3.39 44.64
C ALA A 116 -14.85 2.91 43.39
N GLN A 117 -14.52 3.37 42.22
CA GLN A 117 -15.14 2.91 40.98
C GLN A 117 -14.48 1.68 40.40
N GLY A 118 -13.41 1.26 40.99
CA GLY A 118 -12.75 -0.02 40.73
C GLY A 118 -12.49 -0.37 39.31
#